data_aadd547ec46ea6c496b6cfe5c4d8e6b5
#
_entry.id   aadd547ec46ea6c496b6cfe5c4d8e6b5
#
_cell.length_a   1.000
_cell.length_b   1.000
_cell.length_c   1.000
_cell.angle_alpha   90.00
_cell.angle_beta   90.00
_cell.angle_gamma   90.00
#
_symmetry.space_group_name_H-M   'P 1'
#
loop_
_entity.id
_entity.type
_entity.pdbx_description
1 polymer ?
#
loop_
_entity_poly.entity_id
_entity_poly.type
_entity_poly.pdbx_seq_one_letter_code
_entity_poly.pdbx_strand_id
1 'polypeptide(L)'
;MKRLEGQIAIITGGARGIGEGICEVFCKEGATVALWDVLDGEEVVNKISKKGGSIFYQKVDVTNQESVDTAVAEIIEKHQKIDILINNAGVIRDRSFLKMTREEWE
;
A
#
# COMPACT_ATOMS: atom_id res chain seq x y z
N MET A 1 15.50 -7.53 -14.51
CA MET A 1 15.96 -6.57 -13.47
C MET A 1 14.77 -6.02 -12.71
N LYS A 2 14.84 -6.03 -11.40
CA LYS A 2 13.76 -5.49 -10.55
C LYS A 2 14.04 -4.03 -10.25
N ARG A 3 13.15 -3.16 -10.70
CA ARG A 3 13.35 -1.70 -10.58
C ARG A 3 12.94 -1.10 -9.25
N LEU A 4 12.09 -1.82 -8.50
CA LEU A 4 11.55 -1.30 -7.24
C LEU A 4 12.01 -2.12 -6.03
N GLU A 5 13.07 -2.88 -6.19
CA GLU A 5 13.57 -3.71 -5.10
C GLU A 5 13.90 -2.88 -3.86
N GLY A 6 13.40 -3.32 -2.71
CA GLY A 6 13.59 -2.59 -1.46
C GLY A 6 12.63 -1.44 -1.23
N GLN A 7 11.78 -1.12 -2.21
CA GLN A 7 10.81 -0.03 -2.06
C GLN A 7 9.56 -0.52 -1.35
N ILE A 8 8.99 0.34 -0.53
CA ILE A 8 7.73 0.06 0.17
C ILE A 8 6.66 0.93 -0.48
N ALA A 9 5.63 0.30 -1.03
CA ALA A 9 4.58 1.00 -1.77
C ALA A 9 3.21 0.76 -1.15
N ILE A 10 2.42 1.81 -1.04
CA ILE A 10 1.01 1.72 -0.67
C ILE A 10 0.20 1.87 -1.95
N ILE A 11 -0.73 0.94 -2.20
CA ILE A 11 -1.62 1.02 -3.34
C ILE A 11 -3.05 0.97 -2.82
N THR A 12 -3.79 2.07 -3.02
CA THR A 12 -5.17 2.14 -2.57
C THR A 12 -6.09 1.56 -3.64
N GLY A 13 -7.20 0.93 -3.19
CA GLY A 13 -8.11 0.29 -4.12
C GLY A 13 -7.50 -0.91 -4.81
N GLY A 14 -6.59 -1.61 -4.11
CA GLY A 14 -5.82 -2.70 -4.71
C GLY A 14 -6.53 -4.04 -4.79
N ALA A 15 -7.73 -4.16 -4.21
CA ALA A 15 -8.42 -5.44 -4.13
C ALA A 15 -9.01 -5.92 -5.45
N ARG A 16 -9.09 -5.06 -6.46
CA ARG A 16 -9.66 -5.45 -7.77
C ARG A 16 -9.30 -4.44 -8.87
N GLY A 17 -9.57 -4.84 -10.10
CA GLY A 17 -9.45 -3.99 -11.27
C GLY A 17 -8.04 -3.46 -11.50
N ILE A 18 -7.97 -2.17 -11.80
CA ILE A 18 -6.69 -1.50 -12.09
C ILE A 18 -5.75 -1.57 -10.89
N GLY A 19 -6.28 -1.42 -9.68
CA GLY A 19 -5.47 -1.48 -8.46
C GLY A 19 -4.79 -2.83 -8.28
N GLU A 20 -5.51 -3.91 -8.55
CA GLU A 20 -4.93 -5.25 -8.50
C GLU A 20 -3.78 -5.40 -9.50
N GLY A 21 -3.99 -4.88 -10.71
CA GLY A 21 -2.96 -4.91 -11.76
C GLY A 21 -1.71 -4.14 -11.35
N ILE A 22 -1.88 -2.99 -10.70
CA ILE A 22 -0.76 -2.19 -10.21
C ILE A 22 0.01 -2.96 -9.12
N CYS A 23 -0.70 -3.61 -8.19
CA CYS A 23 -0.07 -4.43 -7.17
C CYS A 23 0.80 -5.53 -7.79
N GLU A 24 0.28 -6.17 -8.83
CA GLU A 24 0.97 -7.25 -9.51
C GLU A 24 2.26 -6.76 -10.17
N VAL A 25 2.19 -5.64 -10.87
CA VAL A 25 3.36 -5.06 -11.54
C VAL A 25 4.41 -4.63 -10.52
N PHE A 26 3.98 -3.95 -9.45
CA PHE A 26 4.91 -3.49 -8.42
C PHE A 26 5.62 -4.65 -7.74
N CYS A 27 4.90 -5.72 -7.45
CA CYS A 27 5.52 -6.91 -6.86
C CYS A 27 6.52 -7.57 -7.80
N LYS A 28 6.22 -7.61 -9.08
CA LYS A 28 7.17 -8.13 -10.07
C LYS A 28 8.44 -7.32 -10.13
N GLU A 29 8.34 -6.02 -9.87
CA GLU A 29 9.51 -5.13 -9.86
C GLU A 29 10.24 -5.11 -8.52
N GLY A 30 9.83 -5.95 -7.59
CA GLY A 30 10.56 -6.11 -6.32
C GLY A 30 10.07 -5.29 -5.16
N ALA A 31 9.01 -4.51 -5.34
CA ALA A 31 8.45 -3.72 -4.24
C ALA A 31 7.75 -4.61 -3.23
N THR A 32 7.72 -4.17 -1.99
CA THR A 32 6.81 -4.70 -0.99
C THR A 32 5.57 -3.81 -1.02
N VAL A 33 4.41 -4.41 -1.21
CA VAL A 33 3.17 -3.68 -1.42
C VAL A 33 2.25 -3.80 -0.21
N ALA A 34 1.78 -2.65 0.29
CA ALA A 34 0.67 -2.59 1.23
C ALA A 34 -0.59 -2.34 0.41
N LEU A 35 -1.43 -3.34 0.30
CA LEU A 35 -2.68 -3.25 -0.44
C LEU A 35 -3.74 -2.67 0.49
N TRP A 36 -4.24 -1.48 0.17
CA TRP A 36 -5.28 -0.80 0.93
C TRP A 36 -6.61 -0.88 0.22
N ASP A 37 -7.62 -1.37 0.91
CA ASP A 37 -8.98 -1.39 0.39
C ASP A 37 -9.96 -1.58 1.55
N VAL A 38 -11.20 -1.12 1.38
CA VAL A 38 -12.28 -1.44 2.31
C VAL A 38 -12.84 -2.82 2.02
N LEU A 39 -12.64 -3.32 0.80
CA LEU A 39 -13.01 -4.68 0.41
C LEU A 39 -11.91 -5.63 0.84
N ASP A 40 -12.28 -6.90 1.04
CA ASP A 40 -11.30 -7.92 1.41
C ASP A 40 -10.26 -8.10 0.30
N GLY A 41 -9.00 -7.87 0.62
CA GLY A 41 -7.88 -7.99 -0.31
C GLY A 41 -7.10 -9.29 -0.18
N GLU A 42 -7.52 -10.20 0.68
CA GLU A 42 -6.74 -11.42 0.93
C GLU A 42 -6.62 -12.33 -0.28
N GLU A 43 -7.64 -12.36 -1.13
CA GLU A 43 -7.57 -13.16 -2.34
C GLU A 43 -6.47 -12.67 -3.28
N VAL A 44 -6.37 -11.36 -3.45
CA VAL A 44 -5.31 -10.75 -4.27
C VAL A 44 -3.95 -11.01 -3.64
N VAL A 45 -3.84 -10.84 -2.33
CA VAL A 45 -2.59 -11.10 -1.60
C VAL A 45 -2.14 -12.54 -1.80
N ASN A 46 -3.04 -13.50 -1.66
CA ASN A 46 -2.71 -14.90 -1.83
C ASN A 46 -2.25 -15.21 -3.26
N LYS A 47 -2.94 -14.65 -4.24
CA LYS A 47 -2.63 -14.84 -5.64
C LYS A 47 -1.25 -14.32 -6.00
N ILE A 48 -0.92 -13.10 -5.55
CA ILE A 48 0.37 -12.48 -5.84
C ILE A 48 1.49 -13.12 -5.03
N SER A 49 1.22 -13.48 -3.77
CA SER A 49 2.21 -14.15 -2.92
C SER A 49 2.63 -15.49 -3.51
N LYS A 50 1.71 -16.22 -4.12
CA LYS A 50 2.02 -17.50 -4.77
C LYS A 50 2.98 -17.34 -5.93
N LYS A 51 3.02 -16.16 -6.53
CA LYS A 51 3.93 -15.84 -7.62
C LYS A 51 5.26 -15.29 -7.11
N GLY A 52 5.46 -15.28 -5.80
CA GLY A 52 6.69 -14.79 -5.20
C GLY A 52 6.68 -13.32 -4.80
N GLY A 53 5.54 -12.65 -4.91
CA GLY A 53 5.43 -11.24 -4.55
C GLY A 53 5.42 -11.02 -3.04
N SER A 54 5.91 -9.85 -2.63
CA SER A 54 5.87 -9.41 -1.25
C SER A 54 4.72 -8.41 -1.09
N ILE A 55 3.62 -8.85 -0.50
CA ILE A 55 2.40 -8.07 -0.43
C ILE A 55 1.61 -8.45 0.81
N PHE A 56 0.97 -7.44 1.42
CA PHE A 56 0.07 -7.65 2.53
C PHE A 56 -1.13 -6.73 2.42
N TYR A 57 -2.21 -7.11 3.07
CA TYR A 57 -3.48 -6.38 3.04
C TYR A 57 -3.69 -5.61 4.34
N GLN A 58 -4.16 -4.38 4.20
CA GLN A 58 -4.67 -3.60 5.33
C GLN A 58 -6.02 -3.05 4.93
N LYS A 59 -7.03 -3.26 5.80
CA LYS A 59 -8.35 -2.69 5.57
C LYS A 59 -8.28 -1.21 5.92
N VAL A 60 -8.36 -0.35 4.90
CA VAL A 60 -8.22 1.09 5.07
C VAL A 60 -9.31 1.82 4.32
N ASP A 61 -9.98 2.71 5.03
CA ASP A 61 -10.90 3.68 4.43
C ASP A 61 -10.12 4.98 4.26
N VAL A 62 -9.76 5.30 3.02
CA VAL A 62 -8.92 6.46 2.72
C VAL A 62 -9.60 7.80 3.04
N THR A 63 -10.90 7.79 3.31
CA THR A 63 -11.63 8.99 3.73
C THR A 63 -11.64 9.18 5.23
N ASN A 64 -11.11 8.21 5.98
CA ASN A 64 -11.07 8.22 7.43
C ASN A 64 -9.63 8.39 7.92
N GLN A 65 -9.36 9.54 8.57
CA GLN A 65 -8.01 9.90 9.02
C GLN A 65 -7.42 8.85 9.97
N GLU A 66 -8.21 8.39 10.92
CA GLU A 66 -7.73 7.41 11.89
C GLU A 66 -7.34 6.09 11.22
N SER A 67 -8.12 5.67 10.23
CA SER A 67 -7.85 4.45 9.46
C SER A 67 -6.49 4.57 8.74
N VAL A 68 -6.26 5.71 8.10
CA VAL A 68 -5.00 5.98 7.41
C VAL A 68 -3.83 6.01 8.39
N ASP A 69 -3.98 6.75 9.48
CA ASP A 69 -2.92 6.91 10.49
C ASP A 69 -2.50 5.56 11.07
N THR A 70 -3.47 4.72 11.41
CA THR A 70 -3.20 3.40 11.98
C THR A 70 -2.43 2.53 10.99
N ALA A 71 -2.86 2.51 9.75
CA ALA A 71 -2.23 1.68 8.73
C ALA A 71 -0.80 2.15 8.42
N VAL A 72 -0.59 3.47 8.33
CA VAL A 72 0.75 4.01 8.10
C VAL A 72 1.67 3.67 9.27
N ALA A 73 1.19 3.83 10.50
CA ALA A 73 1.99 3.51 11.69
C ALA A 73 2.44 2.06 11.69
N GLU A 74 1.57 1.14 11.29
CA GLU A 74 1.92 -0.28 11.19
C GLU A 74 3.01 -0.54 10.17
N ILE A 75 2.94 0.14 9.03
CA ILE A 75 3.95 0.00 7.99
C ILE A 75 5.30 0.55 8.47
N ILE A 76 5.29 1.73 9.07
CA ILE A 76 6.53 2.34 9.57
C ILE A 76 7.17 1.47 10.64
N GLU A 77 6.36 0.87 11.52
CA GLU A 77 6.88 -0.02 12.56
C GLU A 77 7.60 -1.22 11.97
N LYS A 78 7.05 -1.82 10.93
CA LYS A 78 7.61 -3.04 10.31
C LYS A 78 8.72 -2.76 9.31
N HIS A 79 8.58 -1.71 8.52
CA HIS A 79 9.43 -1.47 7.36
C HIS A 79 10.27 -0.20 7.46
N GLN A 80 10.02 0.65 8.44
CA GLN A 80 10.70 1.90 8.75
C GLN A 80 10.55 3.00 7.70
N LYS A 81 9.83 2.77 6.61
CA LYS A 81 9.68 3.77 5.55
C LYS A 81 8.48 3.47 4.68
N ILE A 82 8.08 4.46 3.89
CA ILE A 82 7.13 4.30 2.78
C ILE A 82 7.73 5.13 1.64
N ASP A 83 7.97 4.51 0.51
CA ASP A 83 8.62 5.17 -0.62
C ASP A 83 7.62 5.67 -1.66
N ILE A 84 6.51 4.96 -1.85
CA ILE A 84 5.59 5.20 -2.95
C ILE A 84 4.16 5.13 -2.46
N LEU A 85 3.33 6.05 -2.94
CA LEU A 85 1.88 6.00 -2.73
C LEU A 85 1.19 6.08 -4.08
N ILE A 86 0.40 5.08 -4.42
CA ILE A 86 -0.44 5.10 -5.60
C ILE A 86 -1.90 5.21 -5.14
N ASN A 87 -2.50 6.36 -5.41
CA ASN A 87 -3.87 6.62 -5.04
C ASN A 87 -4.82 6.22 -6.16
N ASN A 88 -5.21 4.95 -6.17
CA ASN A 88 -6.14 4.41 -7.16
C ASN A 88 -7.60 4.39 -6.67
N ALA A 89 -7.82 4.49 -5.37
CA ALA A 89 -9.17 4.39 -4.79
C ALA A 89 -9.97 5.69 -4.88
N GLY A 90 -9.39 6.76 -5.45
CA GLY A 90 -10.02 8.06 -5.53
C GLY A 90 -9.38 9.07 -4.58
N VAL A 91 -10.17 9.82 -3.83
CA VAL A 91 -9.66 10.96 -3.06
C VAL A 91 -9.07 10.51 -1.73
N ILE A 92 -7.76 10.75 -1.57
CA ILE A 92 -7.13 10.77 -0.25
C ILE A 92 -7.01 12.24 0.10
N ARG A 93 -7.25 12.58 1.35
CA ARG A 93 -7.00 13.95 1.79
C ARG A 93 -5.50 14.14 1.85
N ASP A 94 -4.92 14.72 0.81
CA ASP A 94 -3.48 14.94 0.67
C ASP A 94 -2.87 15.52 1.93
N ARG A 95 -3.57 16.47 2.52
CA ARG A 95 -3.13 17.15 3.73
C ARG A 95 -2.87 16.18 4.89
N SER A 96 -3.80 15.24 5.08
CA SER A 96 -3.69 14.26 6.15
C SER A 96 -2.53 13.33 5.94
N PHE A 97 -2.37 12.86 4.71
CA PHE A 97 -1.29 11.94 4.36
C PHE A 97 0.07 12.62 4.49
N LEU A 98 0.21 13.83 3.96
CA LEU A 98 1.46 14.57 4.04
C LEU A 98 1.86 14.86 5.48
N LYS A 99 0.89 15.24 6.31
CA LYS A 99 1.17 15.48 7.71
C LYS A 99 1.71 14.22 8.38
N MET A 100 1.10 13.08 8.10
CA MET A 100 1.51 11.81 8.68
C MET A 100 2.94 11.46 8.31
N THR A 101 3.28 11.55 7.03
CA THR A 101 4.62 11.23 6.57
C THR A 101 5.66 12.15 7.18
N ARG A 102 5.37 13.42 7.32
CA ARG A 102 6.30 14.36 7.94
C ARG A 102 6.56 14.00 9.39
N GLU A 103 5.53 13.70 10.14
CA GLU A 103 5.67 13.37 11.56
C GLU A 103 6.43 12.08 11.79
N GLU A 104 6.26 11.10 10.89
CA GLU A 104 6.87 9.80 11.07
C GLU A 104 8.28 9.71 10.48
N TRP A 105 8.57 10.49 9.44
CA TRP A 105 9.81 10.32 8.69
C TRP A 105 10.84 11.44 8.90
N GLU A 106 10.39 12.59 9.29
CA GLU A 106 11.27 13.72 9.58
C GLU A 106 11.61 13.79 11.05
#